data_8a204cff5ce209a312a7aa4d14cd0434
#
_entry.id   8a204cff5ce209a312a7aa4d14cd0434
#
_cell.length_a   1.000
_cell.length_b   1.000
_cell.length_c   1.000
_cell.angle_alpha   90.00
_cell.angle_beta   90.00
_cell.angle_gamma   90.00
#
_symmetry.space_group_name_H-M   'P 1'
#
loop_
_entity.id
_entity.type
_entity.pdbx_description
1 polymer ?
#
loop_
_entity_poly.entity_id
_entity_poly.type
_entity_poly.pdbx_seq_one_letter_code
_entity_poly.pdbx_strand_id
1 'polypeptide(L)'
;MAVVAMKQLLEAGVHFGHQTRRWDPRMAEYIFQARNGIHIIDLQKTSKKLDEAYEFIRSQAEEGKTILFVGTKKQAQECIKEAAEKCGMFYVDQRWLGGMLTNFNTIKTRIKRLKDLEAMQEDGTFDVLPKKEVILLKKEMEKLETNLGGIKDMEEMPGVIFLVDPKKEANAISEAKKLNIPTVGIVDTNCNPEVLDYPIPGNDDAIRAVKLVTDVMANAVIEGKQGESFEQVLSEDSEVEQVVEEKEPETMEEVVANSEEIVEE
;
A
#
# COMPACT_ATOMS: atom_id res chain seq x y z
N MET A 1 -9.98 13.14 -16.09
CA MET A 1 -10.31 13.85 -14.82
C MET A 1 -9.33 13.34 -13.76
N ALA A 2 -9.01 14.13 -12.72
CA ALA A 2 -8.17 13.62 -11.65
C ALA A 2 -8.94 12.53 -10.88
N VAL A 3 -8.33 11.39 -10.62
CA VAL A 3 -8.94 10.25 -9.91
C VAL A 3 -9.30 10.62 -8.47
N VAL A 4 -8.54 11.54 -7.86
CA VAL A 4 -8.76 12.04 -6.49
C VAL A 4 -8.78 13.57 -6.50
N ALA A 5 -9.77 14.17 -5.82
CA ALA A 5 -9.81 15.62 -5.67
C ALA A 5 -8.62 16.12 -4.83
N MET A 6 -8.08 17.30 -5.19
CA MET A 6 -6.96 17.94 -4.46
C MET A 6 -7.29 18.15 -2.97
N LYS A 7 -8.54 18.45 -2.64
CA LYS A 7 -9.05 18.62 -1.27
C LYS A 7 -8.89 17.35 -0.45
N GLN A 8 -9.22 16.20 -1.01
CA GLN A 8 -9.07 14.90 -0.33
C GLN A 8 -7.59 14.56 -0.03
N LEU A 9 -6.69 14.85 -0.98
CA LEU A 9 -5.25 14.67 -0.77
C LEU A 9 -4.73 15.56 0.36
N LEU A 10 -5.23 16.80 0.44
CA LEU A 10 -4.86 17.75 1.49
C LEU A 10 -5.38 17.30 2.87
N GLU A 11 -6.64 16.93 2.98
CA GLU A 11 -7.30 16.47 4.22
C GLU A 11 -6.70 15.18 4.75
N ALA A 12 -6.30 14.27 3.86
CA ALA A 12 -5.59 13.05 4.23
C ALA A 12 -4.13 13.31 4.68
N GLY A 13 -3.60 14.52 4.47
CA GLY A 13 -2.23 14.88 4.86
C GLY A 13 -1.15 14.27 3.96
N VAL A 14 -1.47 13.98 2.69
CA VAL A 14 -0.53 13.42 1.70
C VAL A 14 0.64 14.36 1.41
N HIS A 15 0.44 15.67 1.58
CA HIS A 15 1.43 16.72 1.32
C HIS A 15 2.56 16.82 2.35
N PHE A 16 2.42 16.22 3.54
CA PHE A 16 3.48 16.25 4.54
C PHE A 16 4.56 15.23 4.20
N GLY A 17 5.79 15.70 4.10
CA GLY A 17 6.96 14.85 3.97
C GLY A 17 7.75 14.74 5.27
N HIS A 18 8.95 14.23 5.18
CA HIS A 18 9.87 14.09 6.29
C HIS A 18 10.62 15.40 6.63
N GLN A 19 11.32 15.37 7.76
CA GLN A 19 12.20 16.48 8.17
C GLN A 19 13.25 16.79 7.11
N THR A 20 13.54 18.09 6.90
CA THR A 20 14.47 18.58 5.87
C THR A 20 15.85 17.94 5.91
N ARG A 21 16.35 17.53 7.09
CA ARG A 21 17.65 16.86 7.24
C ARG A 21 17.68 15.39 6.76
N ARG A 22 16.51 14.80 6.49
CA ARG A 22 16.38 13.37 6.11
C ARG A 22 15.95 13.17 4.66
N TRP A 23 15.95 14.20 3.86
CA TRP A 23 15.48 14.14 2.50
C TRP A 23 16.47 13.49 1.52
N ASP A 24 15.98 13.02 0.39
CA ASP A 24 16.78 12.59 -0.75
C ASP A 24 16.79 13.71 -1.81
N PRO A 25 17.97 14.16 -2.31
CA PRO A 25 18.05 15.21 -3.33
C PRO A 25 17.26 14.94 -4.61
N ARG A 26 17.06 13.66 -4.97
CA ARG A 26 16.29 13.26 -6.14
C ARG A 26 14.79 13.53 -6.01
N MET A 27 14.30 13.74 -4.78
CA MET A 27 12.93 14.18 -4.53
C MET A 27 12.73 15.70 -4.71
N ALA A 28 13.78 16.46 -5.03
CA ALA A 28 13.71 17.93 -5.16
C ALA A 28 12.61 18.39 -6.12
N GLU A 29 12.39 17.66 -7.21
CA GLU A 29 11.33 17.99 -8.18
C GLU A 29 9.92 17.86 -7.63
N TYR A 30 9.68 16.99 -6.62
CA TYR A 30 8.36 16.76 -6.01
C TYR A 30 8.12 17.59 -4.75
N ILE A 31 9.12 18.35 -4.28
CA ILE A 31 9.02 19.21 -3.11
C ILE A 31 8.56 20.60 -3.54
N PHE A 32 7.46 21.07 -2.94
CA PHE A 32 6.94 22.41 -3.17
C PHE A 32 7.73 23.45 -2.36
N GLN A 33 7.90 23.24 -1.04
CA GLN A 33 8.65 24.10 -0.15
C GLN A 33 9.05 23.35 1.14
N ALA A 34 9.84 24.01 1.99
CA ALA A 34 10.09 23.56 3.34
C ALA A 34 9.45 24.54 4.34
N ARG A 35 8.67 24.00 5.31
CA ARG A 35 8.03 24.81 6.37
C ARG A 35 8.25 24.11 7.71
N ASN A 36 8.59 24.88 8.74
CA ASN A 36 8.83 24.37 10.11
C ASN A 36 9.79 23.15 10.17
N GLY A 37 10.80 23.12 9.28
CA GLY A 37 11.76 22.01 9.23
C GLY A 37 11.25 20.72 8.60
N ILE A 38 10.07 20.74 7.95
CA ILE A 38 9.45 19.62 7.22
C ILE A 38 9.30 20.02 5.75
N HIS A 39 9.53 19.09 4.83
CA HIS A 39 9.24 19.28 3.42
C HIS A 39 7.76 19.13 3.13
N ILE A 40 7.23 19.99 2.28
CA ILE A 40 5.86 19.92 1.76
C ILE A 40 5.95 19.39 0.33
N ILE A 41 5.20 18.34 0.04
CA ILE A 41 5.14 17.70 -1.27
C ILE A 41 4.15 18.47 -2.15
N ASP A 42 4.49 18.62 -3.43
CA ASP A 42 3.64 19.25 -4.44
C ASP A 42 2.48 18.32 -4.84
N LEU A 43 1.29 18.61 -4.33
CA LEU A 43 0.08 17.81 -4.59
C LEU A 43 -0.35 17.82 -6.06
N GLN A 44 0.01 18.83 -6.85
CA GLN A 44 -0.30 18.84 -8.28
C GLN A 44 0.48 17.75 -9.00
N LYS A 45 1.75 17.53 -8.61
CA LYS A 45 2.57 16.45 -9.13
C LYS A 45 2.14 15.10 -8.58
N THR A 46 1.74 15.05 -7.30
CA THR A 46 1.15 13.84 -6.70
C THR A 46 -0.08 13.40 -7.47
N SER A 47 -1.04 14.31 -7.74
CA SER A 47 -2.25 13.97 -8.49
C SER A 47 -1.96 13.41 -9.87
N LYS A 48 -1.04 14.04 -10.63
CA LYS A 48 -0.63 13.53 -11.95
C LYS A 48 -0.01 12.14 -11.88
N LYS A 49 0.90 11.92 -10.93
CA LYS A 49 1.56 10.62 -10.75
C LYS A 49 0.60 9.54 -10.23
N LEU A 50 -0.38 9.94 -9.43
CA LEU A 50 -1.45 9.05 -8.97
C LEU A 50 -2.34 8.62 -10.14
N ASP A 51 -2.72 9.56 -11.03
CA ASP A 51 -3.50 9.25 -12.22
C ASP A 51 -2.73 8.30 -13.17
N GLU A 52 -1.42 8.55 -13.40
CA GLU A 52 -0.56 7.66 -14.20
C GLU A 52 -0.49 6.24 -13.60
N ALA A 53 -0.32 6.15 -12.29
CA ALA A 53 -0.25 4.86 -11.57
C ALA A 53 -1.60 4.12 -11.59
N TYR A 54 -2.71 4.86 -11.43
CA TYR A 54 -4.07 4.34 -11.50
C TYR A 54 -4.35 3.67 -12.85
N GLU A 55 -4.13 4.41 -13.95
CA GLU A 55 -4.32 3.91 -15.31
C GLU A 55 -3.46 2.68 -15.59
N PHE A 56 -2.22 2.68 -15.11
CA PHE A 56 -1.32 1.55 -15.26
C PHE A 56 -1.85 0.32 -14.51
N ILE A 57 -2.23 0.44 -13.22
CA ILE A 57 -2.76 -0.68 -12.43
C ILE A 57 -4.07 -1.19 -13.04
N ARG A 58 -4.96 -0.30 -13.48
CA ARG A 58 -6.19 -0.65 -14.14
C ARG A 58 -5.92 -1.50 -15.39
N SER A 59 -5.03 -1.05 -16.27
CA SER A 59 -4.69 -1.79 -17.49
C SER A 59 -4.10 -3.18 -17.21
N GLN A 60 -3.28 -3.29 -16.15
CA GLN A 60 -2.71 -4.58 -15.75
C GLN A 60 -3.77 -5.54 -15.16
N ALA A 61 -4.76 -4.98 -14.46
CA ALA A 61 -5.90 -5.74 -13.95
C ALA A 61 -6.84 -6.19 -15.08
N GLU A 62 -7.07 -5.36 -16.10
CA GLU A 62 -7.80 -5.72 -17.34
C GLU A 62 -7.12 -6.87 -18.09
N GLU A 63 -5.78 -6.93 -18.08
CA GLU A 63 -5.00 -8.05 -18.63
C GLU A 63 -5.06 -9.33 -17.77
N GLY A 64 -5.77 -9.30 -16.64
CA GLY A 64 -5.88 -10.44 -15.70
C GLY A 64 -4.63 -10.67 -14.85
N LYS A 65 -3.69 -9.71 -14.80
CA LYS A 65 -2.47 -9.84 -13.99
C LYS A 65 -2.75 -9.65 -12.50
N THR A 66 -2.06 -10.43 -11.69
CA THR A 66 -2.12 -10.36 -10.24
C THR A 66 -1.29 -9.17 -9.73
N ILE A 67 -1.84 -8.41 -8.80
CA ILE A 67 -1.16 -7.31 -8.12
C ILE A 67 -0.83 -7.72 -6.68
N LEU A 68 0.44 -7.55 -6.27
CA LEU A 68 0.89 -7.83 -4.92
C LEU A 68 1.06 -6.51 -4.15
N PHE A 69 0.27 -6.34 -3.09
CA PHE A 69 0.36 -5.19 -2.19
C PHE A 69 1.40 -5.44 -1.10
N VAL A 70 2.36 -4.52 -0.93
CA VAL A 70 3.47 -4.67 0.02
C VAL A 70 3.59 -3.45 0.92
N GLY A 71 3.53 -3.65 2.24
CA GLY A 71 3.69 -2.56 3.19
C GLY A 71 3.93 -3.08 4.59
N THR A 72 5.21 -3.20 4.98
CA THR A 72 5.59 -3.72 6.30
C THR A 72 5.66 -2.64 7.38
N LYS A 73 5.47 -1.35 7.01
CA LYS A 73 5.43 -0.23 7.95
C LYS A 73 4.16 -0.33 8.80
N LYS A 74 4.26 -0.11 10.11
CA LYS A 74 3.11 -0.22 11.04
C LYS A 74 1.89 0.58 10.60
N GLN A 75 2.12 1.77 10.01
CA GLN A 75 1.06 2.65 9.51
C GLN A 75 0.40 2.13 8.22
N ALA A 76 1.07 1.23 7.49
CA ALA A 76 0.60 0.70 6.21
C ALA A 76 -0.02 -0.70 6.31
N GLN A 77 0.34 -1.48 7.34
CA GLN A 77 -0.03 -2.90 7.46
C GLN A 77 -1.51 -3.15 7.28
N GLU A 78 -2.34 -2.46 8.08
CA GLU A 78 -3.79 -2.64 8.05
C GLU A 78 -4.39 -2.15 6.72
N CYS A 79 -3.97 -0.97 6.24
CA CYS A 79 -4.45 -0.42 4.97
C CYS A 79 -4.13 -1.33 3.77
N ILE A 80 -2.93 -1.90 3.73
CA ILE A 80 -2.48 -2.82 2.69
C ILE A 80 -3.32 -4.10 2.69
N LYS A 81 -3.56 -4.66 3.88
CA LYS A 81 -4.38 -5.86 4.05
C LYS A 81 -5.82 -5.62 3.61
N GLU A 82 -6.49 -4.59 4.16
CA GLU A 82 -7.87 -4.24 3.82
C GLU A 82 -8.05 -4.01 2.30
N ALA A 83 -7.15 -3.24 1.69
CA ALA A 83 -7.23 -2.93 0.27
C ALA A 83 -7.03 -4.17 -0.61
N ALA A 84 -6.07 -5.04 -0.29
CA ALA A 84 -5.84 -6.27 -1.03
C ALA A 84 -7.03 -7.24 -0.91
N GLU A 85 -7.59 -7.39 0.30
CA GLU A 85 -8.79 -8.21 0.54
C GLU A 85 -10.01 -7.64 -0.22
N LYS A 86 -10.20 -6.31 -0.24
CA LYS A 86 -11.29 -5.61 -0.96
C LYS A 86 -11.26 -5.91 -2.47
N CYS A 87 -10.09 -5.94 -3.10
CA CYS A 87 -9.96 -6.18 -4.54
C CYS A 87 -9.65 -7.64 -4.91
N GLY A 88 -9.59 -8.55 -3.92
CA GLY A 88 -9.27 -9.96 -4.11
C GLY A 88 -7.88 -10.18 -4.70
N MET A 89 -6.89 -9.46 -4.15
CA MET A 89 -5.48 -9.54 -4.49
C MET A 89 -4.65 -9.98 -3.27
N PHE A 90 -3.36 -10.16 -3.46
CA PHE A 90 -2.43 -10.67 -2.44
C PHE A 90 -1.69 -9.54 -1.74
N TYR A 91 -1.25 -9.80 -0.49
CA TYR A 91 -0.52 -8.81 0.28
C TYR A 91 0.61 -9.39 1.14
N VAL A 92 1.55 -8.50 1.50
CA VAL A 92 2.61 -8.75 2.49
C VAL A 92 2.64 -7.56 3.44
N ASP A 93 2.17 -7.77 4.66
CA ASP A 93 1.99 -6.71 5.67
C ASP A 93 3.02 -6.76 6.80
N GLN A 94 3.59 -7.93 7.14
CA GLN A 94 4.48 -8.05 8.30
C GLN A 94 5.96 -7.92 7.92
N ARG A 95 6.46 -8.81 7.10
CA ARG A 95 7.86 -8.84 6.72
C ARG A 95 8.07 -9.44 5.35
N TRP A 96 8.81 -8.71 4.50
CA TRP A 96 9.30 -9.29 3.26
C TRP A 96 10.38 -10.36 3.55
N LEU A 97 10.13 -11.59 3.17
CA LEU A 97 11.12 -12.66 3.28
C LEU A 97 12.02 -12.63 2.04
N GLY A 98 13.34 -12.55 2.25
CA GLY A 98 14.29 -12.58 1.13
C GLY A 98 14.11 -13.82 0.26
N GLY A 99 14.00 -13.61 -1.07
CA GLY A 99 13.72 -14.68 -2.01
C GLY A 99 12.22 -14.94 -2.23
N MET A 100 11.33 -14.06 -1.74
CA MET A 100 9.88 -14.24 -1.87
C MET A 100 9.43 -14.36 -3.33
N LEU A 101 10.07 -13.64 -4.23
CA LEU A 101 9.86 -13.74 -5.67
C LEU A 101 10.98 -14.54 -6.36
N THR A 102 12.23 -14.20 -6.11
CA THR A 102 13.39 -14.84 -6.79
C THR A 102 13.57 -16.30 -6.42
N ASN A 103 13.02 -16.76 -5.31
CA ASN A 103 12.99 -18.17 -4.87
C ASN A 103 11.56 -18.64 -4.56
N PHE A 104 10.63 -18.32 -5.43
CA PHE A 104 9.19 -18.56 -5.24
C PHE A 104 8.87 -20.04 -5.01
N ASN A 105 9.59 -20.96 -5.65
CA ASN A 105 9.37 -22.40 -5.44
C ASN A 105 9.60 -22.82 -3.98
N THR A 106 10.59 -22.24 -3.32
CA THR A 106 10.82 -22.49 -1.88
C THR A 106 9.70 -21.89 -1.03
N ILE A 107 9.21 -20.70 -1.41
CA ILE A 107 8.06 -20.08 -0.73
C ILE A 107 6.81 -20.94 -0.88
N LYS A 108 6.51 -21.45 -2.08
CA LYS A 108 5.41 -22.43 -2.31
C LYS A 108 5.50 -23.65 -1.40
N THR A 109 6.72 -24.18 -1.19
CA THR A 109 6.92 -25.30 -0.26
C THR A 109 6.57 -24.92 1.19
N ARG A 110 6.86 -23.67 1.61
CA ARG A 110 6.49 -23.17 2.94
C ARG A 110 4.98 -22.91 3.05
N ILE A 111 4.35 -22.40 2.01
CA ILE A 111 2.90 -22.24 1.93
C ILE A 111 2.21 -23.61 2.00
N LYS A 112 2.72 -24.60 1.28
CA LYS A 112 2.21 -25.98 1.38
C LYS A 112 2.32 -26.50 2.81
N ARG A 113 3.45 -26.29 3.48
CA ARG A 113 3.62 -26.67 4.88
C ARG A 113 2.61 -26.01 5.81
N LEU A 114 2.27 -24.72 5.55
CA LEU A 114 1.22 -24.02 6.28
C LEU A 114 -0.14 -24.72 6.08
N LYS A 115 -0.52 -24.97 4.83
CA LYS A 115 -1.78 -25.67 4.49
C LYS A 115 -1.84 -27.08 5.11
N ASP A 116 -0.72 -27.81 5.13
CA ASP A 116 -0.62 -29.12 5.78
C ASP A 116 -0.84 -29.02 7.30
N LEU A 117 -0.29 -28.00 7.97
CA LEU A 117 -0.48 -27.79 9.40
C LEU A 117 -1.92 -27.40 9.76
N GLU A 118 -2.57 -26.60 8.93
CA GLU A 118 -4.00 -26.28 9.09
C GLU A 118 -4.87 -27.54 8.93
N ALA A 119 -4.64 -28.32 7.88
CA ALA A 119 -5.34 -29.59 7.70
C ALA A 119 -5.15 -30.56 8.90
N MET A 120 -3.93 -30.65 9.45
CA MET A 120 -3.68 -31.43 10.66
C MET A 120 -4.43 -30.92 11.88
N GLN A 121 -4.69 -29.62 11.97
CA GLN A 121 -5.50 -29.04 13.04
C GLN A 121 -6.99 -29.36 12.86
N GLU A 122 -7.50 -29.28 11.63
CA GLU A 122 -8.91 -29.58 11.29
C GLU A 122 -9.22 -31.07 11.44
N ASP A 123 -8.34 -31.94 11.04
CA ASP A 123 -8.48 -33.40 11.12
C ASP A 123 -8.34 -33.96 12.56
N GLY A 124 -8.10 -33.11 13.57
CA GLY A 124 -7.93 -33.55 14.94
C GLY A 124 -6.60 -34.28 15.23
N THR A 125 -5.65 -34.28 14.30
CA THR A 125 -4.32 -34.90 14.46
C THR A 125 -3.59 -34.32 15.67
N PHE A 126 -3.81 -33.03 15.99
CA PHE A 126 -3.19 -32.38 17.17
C PHE A 126 -3.65 -32.95 18.50
N ASP A 127 -4.82 -33.61 18.57
CA ASP A 127 -5.35 -34.20 19.80
C ASP A 127 -4.67 -35.54 20.15
N VAL A 128 -4.06 -36.20 19.16
CA VAL A 128 -3.36 -37.47 19.29
C VAL A 128 -1.86 -37.26 19.63
N LEU A 129 -1.31 -36.09 19.30
CA LEU A 129 0.11 -35.78 19.50
C LEU A 129 0.43 -35.36 20.95
N PRO A 130 1.70 -35.57 21.40
CA PRO A 130 2.15 -35.07 22.70
C PRO A 130 2.01 -33.54 22.78
N LYS A 131 1.53 -33.01 23.91
CA LYS A 131 1.30 -31.57 24.13
C LYS A 131 2.49 -30.68 23.75
N LYS A 132 3.72 -31.16 23.97
CA LYS A 132 4.94 -30.40 23.64
C LYS A 132 5.13 -30.24 22.14
N GLU A 133 4.79 -31.23 21.33
CA GLU A 133 4.86 -31.18 19.87
C GLU A 133 3.77 -30.27 19.30
N VAL A 134 2.55 -30.38 19.80
CA VAL A 134 1.44 -29.52 19.41
C VAL A 134 1.79 -28.03 19.60
N ILE A 135 2.42 -27.68 20.73
CA ILE A 135 2.85 -26.30 20.97
C ILE A 135 3.88 -25.83 19.94
N LEU A 136 4.80 -26.69 19.53
CA LEU A 136 5.80 -26.34 18.51
C LEU A 136 5.17 -26.18 17.13
N LEU A 137 4.26 -27.09 16.74
CA LEU A 137 3.55 -27.02 15.46
C LEU A 137 2.64 -25.78 15.38
N LYS A 138 1.92 -25.45 16.45
CA LYS A 138 1.11 -24.22 16.53
C LYS A 138 1.94 -22.96 16.39
N LYS A 139 3.12 -22.90 17.03
CA LYS A 139 4.04 -21.76 16.86
C LYS A 139 4.63 -21.66 15.45
N GLU A 140 4.89 -22.80 14.81
CA GLU A 140 5.33 -22.84 13.41
C GLU A 140 4.23 -22.31 12.51
N MET A 141 3.01 -22.80 12.68
CA MET A 141 1.82 -22.38 11.92
C MET A 141 1.56 -20.88 12.07
N GLU A 142 1.51 -20.36 13.30
CA GLU A 142 1.32 -18.93 13.57
C GLU A 142 2.38 -18.06 12.89
N LYS A 143 3.65 -18.51 12.93
CA LYS A 143 4.75 -17.79 12.26
C LYS A 143 4.63 -17.81 10.74
N LEU A 144 4.21 -18.92 10.16
CA LEU A 144 3.99 -19.04 8.71
C LEU A 144 2.80 -18.22 8.29
N GLU A 145 1.69 -18.28 9.01
CA GLU A 145 0.48 -17.51 8.75
C GLU A 145 0.76 -16.01 8.81
N THR A 146 1.46 -15.54 9.85
CA THR A 146 1.84 -14.13 10.01
C THR A 146 2.64 -13.60 8.82
N ASN A 147 3.53 -14.39 8.21
CA ASN A 147 4.42 -13.91 7.15
C ASN A 147 3.97 -14.27 5.73
N LEU A 148 3.16 -15.31 5.57
CA LEU A 148 2.79 -15.86 4.26
C LEU A 148 1.26 -15.92 4.05
N GLY A 149 0.46 -15.62 5.08
CA GLY A 149 -1.01 -15.71 5.00
C GLY A 149 -1.58 -14.91 3.83
N GLY A 150 -1.10 -13.68 3.63
CA GLY A 150 -1.58 -12.83 2.52
C GLY A 150 -1.20 -13.29 1.10
N ILE A 151 -0.30 -14.27 0.97
CA ILE A 151 0.09 -14.87 -0.33
C ILE A 151 -0.20 -16.36 -0.40
N LYS A 152 -1.01 -16.89 0.52
CA LYS A 152 -1.30 -18.31 0.67
C LYS A 152 -1.91 -18.94 -0.59
N ASP A 153 -2.73 -18.20 -1.30
CA ASP A 153 -3.42 -18.66 -2.50
C ASP A 153 -2.81 -18.13 -3.80
N MET A 154 -1.62 -17.51 -3.72
CA MET A 154 -0.88 -17.02 -4.87
C MET A 154 -0.19 -18.17 -5.60
N GLU A 155 -0.77 -18.63 -6.70
CA GLU A 155 -0.24 -19.75 -7.49
C GLU A 155 0.85 -19.31 -8.47
N GLU A 156 0.76 -18.10 -8.98
CA GLU A 156 1.66 -17.53 -9.99
C GLU A 156 2.38 -16.29 -9.47
N MET A 157 3.43 -15.89 -10.17
CA MET A 157 4.16 -14.66 -9.87
C MET A 157 3.29 -13.44 -10.14
N PRO A 158 3.35 -12.40 -9.28
CA PRO A 158 2.59 -11.19 -9.50
C PRO A 158 3.09 -10.45 -10.75
N GLY A 159 2.14 -9.89 -11.51
CA GLY A 159 2.45 -9.06 -12.67
C GLY A 159 2.85 -7.63 -12.31
N VAL A 160 2.43 -7.13 -11.14
CA VAL A 160 2.75 -5.80 -10.61
C VAL A 160 2.92 -5.86 -9.09
N ILE A 161 3.79 -5.02 -8.57
CA ILE A 161 3.94 -4.83 -7.12
C ILE A 161 3.61 -3.38 -6.77
N PHE A 162 2.62 -3.20 -5.90
CA PHE A 162 2.35 -1.94 -5.23
C PHE A 162 3.00 -1.93 -3.85
N LEU A 163 3.75 -0.86 -3.51
CA LEU A 163 4.47 -0.82 -2.24
C LEU A 163 4.41 0.55 -1.54
N VAL A 164 4.54 0.50 -0.21
CA VAL A 164 4.62 1.69 0.66
C VAL A 164 6.00 1.74 1.30
N ASP A 165 6.68 2.88 1.25
CA ASP A 165 8.05 3.11 1.74
C ASP A 165 9.11 2.27 0.99
N PRO A 166 9.56 2.72 -0.20
CA PRO A 166 10.60 2.04 -0.98
C PRO A 166 11.91 1.80 -0.23
N LYS A 167 12.21 2.64 0.74
CA LYS A 167 13.45 2.52 1.52
C LYS A 167 13.41 1.30 2.44
N LYS A 168 12.25 1.01 3.01
CA LYS A 168 12.05 -0.15 3.87
C LYS A 168 11.93 -1.44 3.04
N GLU A 169 11.26 -1.35 1.90
CA GLU A 169 10.98 -2.48 1.01
C GLU A 169 12.04 -2.64 -0.10
N ALA A 170 13.28 -2.20 0.14
CA ALA A 170 14.36 -2.26 -0.84
C ALA A 170 14.66 -3.69 -1.37
N ASN A 171 14.43 -4.72 -0.54
CA ASN A 171 14.60 -6.11 -0.95
C ASN A 171 13.51 -6.52 -1.96
N ALA A 172 12.24 -6.13 -1.72
CA ALA A 172 11.14 -6.40 -2.64
C ALA A 172 11.40 -5.76 -4.01
N ILE A 173 11.81 -4.49 -4.03
CA ILE A 173 12.15 -3.75 -5.25
C ILE A 173 13.33 -4.41 -5.99
N SER A 174 14.37 -4.82 -5.25
CA SER A 174 15.53 -5.48 -5.86
C SER A 174 15.15 -6.82 -6.52
N GLU A 175 14.24 -7.58 -5.91
CA GLU A 175 13.74 -8.83 -6.47
C GLU A 175 12.82 -8.58 -7.67
N ALA A 176 11.92 -7.60 -7.58
CA ALA A 176 11.05 -7.19 -8.68
C ALA A 176 11.85 -6.80 -9.92
N LYS A 177 12.87 -5.95 -9.75
CA LYS A 177 13.76 -5.53 -10.84
C LYS A 177 14.50 -6.69 -11.51
N LYS A 178 14.95 -7.70 -10.74
CA LYS A 178 15.60 -8.90 -11.30
C LYS A 178 14.66 -9.73 -12.17
N LEU A 179 13.38 -9.68 -11.90
CA LEU A 179 12.33 -10.43 -12.60
C LEU A 179 11.58 -9.59 -13.62
N ASN A 180 11.98 -8.32 -13.80
CA ASN A 180 11.29 -7.33 -14.65
C ASN A 180 9.80 -7.19 -14.32
N ILE A 181 9.46 -7.23 -13.02
CA ILE A 181 8.11 -6.97 -12.53
C ILE A 181 7.99 -5.47 -12.27
N PRO A 182 7.04 -4.76 -12.90
CA PRO A 182 6.83 -3.34 -12.69
C PRO A 182 6.45 -3.03 -11.24
N THR A 183 6.95 -1.88 -10.77
CA THR A 183 6.77 -1.42 -9.40
C THR A 183 6.06 -0.08 -9.34
N VAL A 184 5.00 -0.01 -8.55
CA VAL A 184 4.21 1.19 -8.25
C VAL A 184 4.32 1.45 -6.75
N GLY A 185 4.34 2.69 -6.29
CA GLY A 185 4.32 2.88 -4.84
C GLY A 185 4.42 4.31 -4.35
N ILE A 186 4.12 4.47 -3.06
CA ILE A 186 4.18 5.74 -2.36
C ILE A 186 5.63 6.05 -2.01
N VAL A 187 6.09 7.24 -2.41
CA VAL A 187 7.46 7.73 -2.20
C VAL A 187 7.43 9.01 -1.39
N ASP A 188 7.95 8.98 -0.18
CA ASP A 188 8.13 10.18 0.65
C ASP A 188 9.47 10.87 0.35
N THR A 189 9.67 12.05 0.87
CA THR A 189 10.83 12.93 0.64
C THR A 189 12.17 12.35 1.07
N ASN A 190 12.20 11.26 1.84
CA ASN A 190 13.41 10.56 2.32
C ASN A 190 13.84 9.39 1.40
N CYS A 191 13.14 9.17 0.30
CA CYS A 191 13.35 8.05 -0.63
C CYS A 191 13.79 8.52 -2.00
N ASN A 192 14.40 7.62 -2.77
CA ASN A 192 14.71 7.84 -4.18
C ASN A 192 13.50 7.46 -5.05
N PRO A 193 12.87 8.38 -5.80
CA PRO A 193 11.74 8.05 -6.67
C PRO A 193 12.13 7.17 -7.88
N GLU A 194 13.37 7.25 -8.36
CA GLU A 194 13.85 6.50 -9.53
C GLU A 194 13.95 4.98 -9.31
N VAL A 195 13.78 4.53 -8.06
CA VAL A 195 13.79 3.08 -7.78
C VAL A 195 12.50 2.40 -8.18
N LEU A 196 11.42 3.16 -8.38
CA LEU A 196 10.12 2.68 -8.84
C LEU A 196 9.87 3.08 -10.30
N ASP A 197 9.06 2.28 -10.98
CA ASP A 197 8.61 2.59 -12.35
C ASP A 197 7.51 3.65 -12.33
N TYR A 198 6.60 3.57 -11.35
CA TYR A 198 5.50 4.51 -11.13
C TYR A 198 5.53 5.06 -9.68
N PRO A 199 6.37 6.08 -9.41
CA PRO A 199 6.42 6.70 -8.10
C PRO A 199 5.22 7.63 -7.87
N ILE A 200 4.57 7.51 -6.71
CA ILE A 200 3.50 8.40 -6.25
C ILE A 200 4.07 9.22 -5.10
N PRO A 201 4.42 10.50 -5.30
CA PRO A 201 4.94 11.33 -4.23
C PRO A 201 3.88 11.54 -3.15
N GLY A 202 4.17 11.19 -1.90
CA GLY A 202 3.20 11.30 -0.82
C GLY A 202 3.73 10.85 0.53
N ASN A 203 2.96 11.16 1.58
CA ASN A 203 3.28 10.82 2.96
C ASN A 203 3.08 9.32 3.20
N ASP A 204 4.12 8.65 3.67
CA ASP A 204 4.10 7.23 4.02
C ASP A 204 3.99 6.97 5.53
N ASP A 205 3.92 8.04 6.36
CA ASP A 205 3.81 7.98 7.82
C ASP A 205 2.37 8.17 8.32
N ALA A 206 1.54 8.92 7.58
CA ALA A 206 0.17 9.18 7.96
C ALA A 206 -0.75 8.04 7.48
N ILE A 207 -1.43 7.37 8.42
CA ILE A 207 -2.37 6.27 8.11
C ILE A 207 -3.43 6.71 7.09
N ARG A 208 -4.01 7.92 7.24
CA ARG A 208 -5.03 8.45 6.33
C ARG A 208 -4.49 8.64 4.90
N ALA A 209 -3.25 9.12 4.77
CA ALA A 209 -2.61 9.32 3.47
C ALA A 209 -2.32 7.98 2.78
N VAL A 210 -1.76 7.02 3.52
CA VAL A 210 -1.51 5.67 3.02
C VAL A 210 -2.82 5.00 2.62
N LYS A 211 -3.86 5.06 3.49
CA LYS A 211 -5.17 4.46 3.23
C LYS A 211 -5.78 5.03 1.94
N LEU A 212 -5.83 6.36 1.80
CA LEU A 212 -6.39 7.00 0.61
C LEU A 212 -5.73 6.51 -0.68
N VAL A 213 -4.40 6.52 -0.75
CA VAL A 213 -3.68 6.10 -1.96
C VAL A 213 -3.85 4.60 -2.21
N THR A 214 -3.79 3.79 -1.16
CA THR A 214 -3.95 2.33 -1.27
C THR A 214 -5.36 1.95 -1.72
N ASP A 215 -6.39 2.61 -1.19
CA ASP A 215 -7.80 2.40 -1.60
C ASP A 215 -8.01 2.79 -3.07
N VAL A 216 -7.39 3.88 -3.53
CA VAL A 216 -7.42 4.29 -4.93
C VAL A 216 -6.81 3.21 -5.84
N MET A 217 -5.67 2.62 -5.44
CA MET A 217 -5.06 1.53 -6.20
C MET A 217 -5.93 0.26 -6.18
N ALA A 218 -6.57 -0.06 -5.06
CA ALA A 218 -7.51 -1.19 -4.98
C ALA A 218 -8.74 -0.97 -5.89
N ASN A 219 -9.26 0.26 -5.94
CA ASN A 219 -10.36 0.61 -6.85
C ASN A 219 -9.95 0.50 -8.33
N ALA A 220 -8.71 0.88 -8.69
CA ALA A 220 -8.19 0.66 -10.04
C ALA A 220 -8.20 -0.82 -10.43
N VAL A 221 -7.87 -1.71 -9.48
CA VAL A 221 -7.93 -3.17 -9.70
C VAL A 221 -9.37 -3.64 -9.91
N ILE A 222 -10.31 -3.15 -9.09
CA ILE A 222 -11.73 -3.51 -9.19
C ILE A 222 -12.30 -3.04 -10.53
N GLU A 223 -12.02 -1.79 -10.91
CA GLU A 223 -12.45 -1.23 -12.20
C GLU A 223 -11.90 -2.03 -13.39
N GLY A 224 -10.60 -2.37 -13.36
CA GLY A 224 -9.99 -3.19 -14.40
C GLY A 224 -10.59 -4.59 -14.52
N LYS A 225 -11.00 -5.21 -13.40
CA LYS A 225 -11.64 -6.51 -13.40
C LYS A 225 -13.11 -6.48 -13.86
N GLN A 226 -13.84 -5.43 -13.57
CA GLN A 226 -15.30 -5.34 -13.78
C GLN A 226 -15.69 -4.48 -14.98
N GLY A 227 -14.77 -3.65 -15.49
CA GLY A 227 -15.04 -2.68 -16.55
C GLY A 227 -15.97 -1.54 -16.12
N GLU A 228 -16.15 -1.35 -14.81
CA GLU A 228 -16.97 -0.29 -14.23
C GLU A 228 -16.16 0.98 -14.00
N SER A 229 -16.76 2.14 -14.26
CA SER A 229 -16.10 3.42 -14.02
C SER A 229 -16.04 3.76 -12.53
N PHE A 230 -14.94 4.40 -12.11
CA PHE A 230 -14.67 4.81 -10.73
C PHE A 230 -15.79 5.63 -10.07
N GLU A 231 -16.57 6.38 -10.87
CA GLU A 231 -17.70 7.17 -10.40
C GLU A 231 -18.85 6.33 -9.78
N GLN A 232 -19.00 5.08 -10.23
CA GLN A 232 -20.04 4.18 -9.69
C GLN A 232 -19.64 3.58 -8.35
N VAL A 233 -18.35 3.28 -8.14
CA VAL A 233 -17.86 2.65 -6.89
C VAL A 233 -17.87 3.65 -5.72
N LEU A 234 -17.59 4.95 -5.98
CA LEU A 234 -17.64 5.99 -4.94
C LEU A 234 -19.06 6.37 -4.51
N SER A 235 -20.08 6.10 -5.33
CA SER A 235 -21.47 6.42 -4.97
C SER A 235 -22.06 5.46 -3.95
N GLU A 236 -21.57 4.24 -3.84
CA GLU A 236 -22.04 3.25 -2.87
C GLU A 236 -21.42 3.44 -1.47
N ASP A 237 -20.15 3.90 -1.39
CA ASP A 237 -19.49 4.18 -0.09
C ASP A 237 -19.84 5.56 0.50
N SER A 238 -20.44 6.47 -0.28
CA SER A 238 -20.72 7.86 0.16
C SER A 238 -22.06 8.05 0.85
N GLU A 239 -22.92 7.03 0.94
CA GLU A 239 -24.19 7.13 1.68
C GLU A 239 -24.06 7.06 3.23
N VAL A 240 -22.85 6.85 3.76
CA VAL A 240 -22.65 6.71 5.20
C VAL A 240 -22.08 7.97 5.90
N GLU A 241 -21.62 8.99 5.17
CA GLU A 241 -21.08 10.23 5.78
C GLU A 241 -21.62 11.52 5.16
N GLN A 242 -22.92 11.71 5.14
CA GLN A 242 -23.49 13.05 4.97
C GLN A 242 -24.15 13.53 6.25
N VAL A 243 -23.37 14.16 7.11
CA VAL A 243 -23.77 15.32 7.95
C VAL A 243 -22.52 16.06 8.44
N VAL A 244 -21.98 17.01 7.70
CA VAL A 244 -21.43 18.29 8.21
C VAL A 244 -21.41 19.34 7.09
N GLU A 245 -22.02 20.48 7.39
CA GLU A 245 -22.33 21.60 6.53
C GLU A 245 -21.14 22.27 5.83
N GLU A 246 -21.48 22.83 4.64
CA GLU A 246 -20.65 23.65 3.76
C GLU A 246 -20.07 24.90 4.43
N LYS A 247 -18.77 25.12 4.22
CA LYS A 247 -18.16 26.43 4.02
C LYS A 247 -16.91 26.28 3.12
N GLU A 248 -16.95 26.86 1.96
CA GLU A 248 -15.85 26.90 1.00
C GLU A 248 -14.75 27.87 1.48
N PRO A 249 -13.46 27.50 1.46
CA PRO A 249 -12.35 28.44 1.56
C PRO A 249 -11.87 28.84 0.16
N GLU A 250 -11.89 30.13 -0.12
CA GLU A 250 -11.62 30.71 -1.46
C GLU A 250 -10.15 30.83 -1.87
N THR A 251 -9.15 30.67 -0.98
CA THR A 251 -7.72 30.76 -1.37
C THR A 251 -6.79 29.89 -0.51
N MET A 252 -5.65 29.51 -1.11
CA MET A 252 -4.58 28.72 -0.47
C MET A 252 -3.94 29.42 0.76
N GLU A 253 -4.07 30.73 0.90
CA GLU A 253 -3.55 31.51 2.03
C GLU A 253 -4.41 31.33 3.29
N GLU A 254 -5.71 31.15 3.17
CA GLU A 254 -6.62 30.91 4.32
C GLU A 254 -6.50 29.49 4.89
N VAL A 255 -6.19 28.51 4.07
CA VAL A 255 -5.99 27.11 4.52
C VAL A 255 -4.73 26.99 5.39
N VAL A 256 -3.76 27.86 5.16
CA VAL A 256 -2.51 27.88 5.92
C VAL A 256 -2.68 28.56 7.29
N ALA A 257 -3.59 29.52 7.41
CA ALA A 257 -3.87 30.24 8.67
C ALA A 257 -4.62 29.36 9.68
N ASN A 258 -5.58 28.55 9.21
CA ASN A 258 -6.38 27.68 10.08
C ASN A 258 -5.62 26.47 10.65
N SER A 259 -4.44 26.12 10.09
CA SER A 259 -3.60 25.05 10.65
C SER A 259 -2.70 25.51 11.81
N GLU A 260 -2.65 26.82 12.11
CA GLU A 260 -1.86 27.36 13.23
C GLU A 260 -2.62 27.28 14.58
N GLU A 261 -3.96 27.24 14.57
CA GLU A 261 -4.75 27.14 15.80
C GLU A 261 -4.83 25.74 16.41
N ILE A 262 -4.49 24.69 15.65
CA ILE A 262 -4.63 23.29 16.12
C ILE A 262 -3.36 22.81 16.87
N VAL A 263 -2.28 23.58 16.90
CA VAL A 263 -0.99 23.15 17.50
C VAL A 263 -0.75 23.79 18.89
N GLU A 264 -1.64 24.67 19.39
CA GLU A 264 -1.52 25.33 20.70
C GLU A 264 -2.51 24.87 21.80
N GLU A 265 -3.27 23.76 21.59
CA GLU A 265 -4.04 23.11 22.68
C GLU A 265 -3.44 21.74 23.08
#